data_ec012b137c37e8df408bd072902cb097
#
_entry.id   ec012b137c37e8df408bd072902cb097
#
_cell.length_a   1.000
_cell.length_b   1.000
_cell.length_c   1.000
_cell.angle_alpha   90.00
_cell.angle_beta   90.00
_cell.angle_gamma   90.00
#
_symmetry.space_group_name_H-M   'P 1'
#
loop_
_entity.id
_entity.type
_entity.pdbx_description
1 polymer ?
#
loop_
_entity_poly.entity_id
_entity_poly.type
_entity_poly.pdbx_seq_one_letter_code
_entity_poly.pdbx_strand_id
1 'polypeptide(L)'
;MSAKEYVNTPDNLEYSKIKYRQFFYFKCANCGKISEQPYLGEKNIRSICKKCYKLASVERTKKTLLEKYGVDNVAKIPKVKEKMKQTNLKRYGCVAPAQNESIKNKQRETLKKKYGNTNPGAQANHEKFIKYRSTQSQNLDLIWLDQENFRGKYDENGPILYKFKCIKCGNIFEDDFHSREPVCRVCNPSFVGKSKLEDGIYNYISAIYNGQIIRHDRKLLNGKELDFYFPDKKIAIEFNGTYWHGYRKDSLEKLSEFRKKTEWKRLECQKLGIRLINIDECDFLNRPEVFNRFFEDLLCERKRIFARQCKFVTITKQKAKDFCEHYHVNGYRNSSECYGLKYNDELICVATFARHKKYGWECIRLCYKTGISIIGGWEKIQKHFGRQFLHYVNLKYFEGENKTGCGYRFVFNRTDVVYRNQLQTKEQLKKWCKNIDEKLSAFNNCLMNNGIAVFDCGNDIRIYN
;
A
#
# COMPACT_ATOMS: atom_id res chain seq x y z
N MET A 1 -48.53 -30.11 -14.31
CA MET A 1 -48.17 -29.89 -12.88
C MET A 1 -49.47 -29.54 -12.16
N SER A 2 -49.98 -30.40 -11.27
CA SER A 2 -51.19 -30.12 -10.49
C SER A 2 -50.96 -28.93 -9.59
N ALA A 3 -51.88 -27.99 -9.58
CA ALA A 3 -51.88 -26.83 -8.72
C ALA A 3 -51.74 -27.30 -7.26
N LYS A 4 -50.77 -26.75 -6.53
CA LYS A 4 -50.60 -27.04 -5.10
C LYS A 4 -51.81 -26.44 -4.39
N GLU A 5 -52.64 -27.28 -3.77
CA GLU A 5 -53.72 -26.81 -2.90
C GLU A 5 -53.12 -26.34 -1.58
N TYR A 6 -53.30 -25.08 -1.25
CA TYR A 6 -52.86 -24.46 -0.01
C TYR A 6 -54.04 -24.30 0.94
N VAL A 7 -53.87 -24.76 2.16
CA VAL A 7 -54.84 -24.56 3.24
C VAL A 7 -54.19 -23.71 4.28
N ASN A 8 -54.78 -22.56 4.59
CA ASN A 8 -54.60 -21.70 5.75
C ASN A 8 -53.54 -20.58 5.79
N THR A 9 -53.94 -19.57 6.51
CA THR A 9 -53.16 -18.42 6.94
C THR A 9 -52.30 -18.72 8.18
N PRO A 10 -51.17 -18.02 8.42
CA PRO A 10 -50.17 -18.39 9.40
C PRO A 10 -50.61 -18.33 10.86
N ASP A 11 -51.73 -17.69 11.18
CA ASP A 11 -52.08 -17.32 12.58
C ASP A 11 -53.02 -18.29 13.30
N ASN A 12 -53.73 -19.23 12.56
CA ASN A 12 -54.67 -20.20 13.14
C ASN A 12 -54.57 -21.57 12.43
N LEU A 13 -53.49 -22.28 12.63
CA LEU A 13 -53.23 -23.60 12.04
C LEU A 13 -53.91 -24.73 12.87
N GLU A 14 -55.06 -25.22 12.42
CA GLU A 14 -55.59 -26.49 12.90
C GLU A 14 -55.01 -27.63 12.06
N TYR A 15 -53.96 -28.28 12.54
CA TYR A 15 -53.29 -29.40 11.82
C TYR A 15 -54.21 -30.59 11.53
N SER A 16 -55.27 -30.76 12.32
CA SER A 16 -56.27 -31.81 12.11
C SER A 16 -57.07 -31.68 10.80
N LYS A 17 -57.11 -30.49 10.18
CA LYS A 17 -57.81 -30.23 8.92
C LYS A 17 -56.90 -30.34 7.68
N ILE A 18 -55.58 -30.61 7.84
CA ILE A 18 -54.60 -30.66 6.76
C ILE A 18 -54.43 -32.11 6.31
N LYS A 19 -54.67 -32.41 5.02
CA LYS A 19 -54.47 -33.75 4.46
C LYS A 19 -52.95 -34.09 4.32
N TYR A 20 -52.61 -35.34 4.46
CA TYR A 20 -51.22 -35.78 4.26
C TYR A 20 -50.68 -35.38 2.90
N ARG A 21 -49.48 -34.78 2.86
CA ARG A 21 -48.80 -34.17 1.70
C ARG A 21 -49.43 -32.86 1.17
N GLN A 22 -50.45 -32.33 1.79
CA GLN A 22 -50.97 -30.99 1.48
C GLN A 22 -50.02 -29.93 1.97
N PHE A 23 -49.82 -28.85 1.23
CA PHE A 23 -48.96 -27.75 1.65
C PHE A 23 -49.69 -26.77 2.52
N PHE A 24 -48.98 -26.22 3.50
CA PHE A 24 -49.51 -25.15 4.36
C PHE A 24 -48.45 -24.07 4.58
N TYR A 25 -48.91 -22.87 4.85
CA TYR A 25 -48.07 -21.76 5.18
C TYR A 25 -47.84 -21.65 6.69
N PHE A 26 -46.63 -21.30 7.08
CA PHE A 26 -46.30 -21.00 8.47
C PHE A 26 -45.33 -19.82 8.59
N LYS A 27 -45.39 -19.08 9.68
CA LYS A 27 -44.49 -18.00 10.00
C LYS A 27 -43.22 -18.58 10.65
N CYS A 28 -42.05 -18.35 10.04
CA CYS A 28 -40.79 -18.85 10.57
C CYS A 28 -40.45 -18.22 11.93
N ALA A 29 -40.30 -19.01 12.97
CA ALA A 29 -39.99 -18.54 14.31
C ALA A 29 -38.65 -17.77 14.40
N ASN A 30 -37.70 -18.03 13.47
CA ASN A 30 -36.38 -17.43 13.49
C ASN A 30 -36.27 -16.12 12.67
N CYS A 31 -36.94 -16.02 11.50
CA CYS A 31 -36.81 -14.85 10.63
C CYS A 31 -38.12 -14.11 10.35
N GLY A 32 -39.22 -14.56 10.92
CA GLY A 32 -40.56 -13.97 10.75
C GLY A 32 -41.18 -14.11 9.36
N LYS A 33 -40.47 -14.66 8.37
CA LYS A 33 -40.96 -14.80 7.01
C LYS A 33 -41.99 -15.94 6.86
N ILE A 34 -43.04 -15.72 6.08
CA ILE A 34 -43.98 -16.76 5.72
C ILE A 34 -43.28 -17.76 4.78
N SER A 35 -43.40 -19.03 5.09
CA SER A 35 -42.79 -20.15 4.36
C SER A 35 -43.78 -21.29 4.21
N GLU A 36 -43.61 -22.14 3.19
CA GLU A 36 -44.45 -23.30 2.95
C GLU A 36 -43.74 -24.60 3.32
N GLN A 37 -44.51 -25.58 3.77
CA GLN A 37 -44.05 -26.96 3.93
C GLN A 37 -45.20 -27.96 3.70
N PRO A 38 -44.90 -29.19 3.21
CA PRO A 38 -45.92 -30.23 3.17
C PRO A 38 -46.20 -30.79 4.56
N TYR A 39 -47.44 -31.12 4.84
CA TYR A 39 -47.85 -31.83 6.05
C TYR A 39 -47.50 -33.32 5.93
N LEU A 40 -46.55 -33.77 6.71
CA LEU A 40 -46.09 -35.14 6.75
C LEU A 40 -46.34 -35.79 8.12
N GLY A 41 -47.35 -35.31 8.86
CA GLY A 41 -47.65 -35.68 10.23
C GLY A 41 -47.07 -34.70 11.24
N GLU A 42 -47.69 -34.57 12.41
CA GLU A 42 -47.38 -33.59 13.45
C GLU A 42 -45.90 -33.57 13.87
N LYS A 43 -45.29 -34.78 14.02
CA LYS A 43 -43.88 -34.95 14.37
C LYS A 43 -42.88 -34.33 13.36
N ASN A 44 -43.30 -34.07 12.14
CA ASN A 44 -42.50 -33.55 11.04
C ASN A 44 -42.71 -32.08 10.75
N ILE A 45 -43.50 -31.38 11.55
CA ILE A 45 -43.76 -29.95 11.40
C ILE A 45 -42.53 -29.14 11.87
N ARG A 46 -42.06 -28.28 10.98
CA ARG A 46 -40.95 -27.37 11.29
C ARG A 46 -41.46 -26.02 11.65
N SER A 47 -40.98 -25.47 12.77
CA SER A 47 -41.26 -24.09 13.20
C SER A 47 -40.39 -23.05 12.48
N ILE A 48 -39.35 -23.50 11.75
CA ILE A 48 -38.42 -22.64 11.04
C ILE A 48 -38.35 -22.97 9.55
N CYS A 49 -38.18 -21.96 8.71
CA CYS A 49 -38.11 -22.14 7.27
C CYS A 49 -36.84 -22.91 6.84
N LYS A 50 -36.87 -23.50 5.66
CA LYS A 50 -35.78 -24.30 5.09
C LYS A 50 -34.43 -23.57 5.10
N LYS A 51 -34.43 -22.23 4.89
CA LYS A 51 -33.22 -21.42 4.92
C LYS A 51 -32.64 -21.29 6.34
N CYS A 52 -33.48 -20.97 7.31
CA CYS A 52 -33.06 -20.88 8.73
C CYS A 52 -32.63 -22.25 9.28
N TYR A 53 -33.33 -23.31 8.91
CA TYR A 53 -32.94 -24.70 9.28
C TYR A 53 -31.55 -25.06 8.73
N LYS A 54 -31.26 -24.73 7.45
CA LYS A 54 -29.94 -24.95 6.87
C LYS A 54 -28.86 -24.18 7.63
N LEU A 55 -29.07 -22.92 7.94
CA LEU A 55 -28.13 -22.09 8.69
C LEU A 55 -27.88 -22.66 10.09
N ALA A 56 -28.93 -22.98 10.84
CA ALA A 56 -28.81 -23.59 12.17
C ALA A 56 -28.09 -24.97 12.12
N SER A 57 -28.36 -25.77 11.08
CA SER A 57 -27.67 -27.06 10.87
C SER A 57 -26.18 -26.87 10.61
N VAL A 58 -25.80 -25.89 9.79
CA VAL A 58 -24.39 -25.57 9.50
C VAL A 58 -23.68 -25.10 10.77
N GLU A 59 -24.32 -24.22 11.55
CA GLU A 59 -23.74 -23.73 12.82
C GLU A 59 -23.56 -24.86 13.84
N ARG A 60 -24.57 -25.73 13.99
CA ARG A 60 -24.48 -26.91 14.86
C ARG A 60 -23.34 -27.82 14.45
N THR A 61 -23.20 -28.08 13.15
CA THR A 61 -22.09 -28.91 12.62
C THR A 61 -20.74 -28.25 12.90
N LYS A 62 -20.62 -26.95 12.67
CA LYS A 62 -19.39 -26.20 12.98
C LYS A 62 -19.06 -26.28 14.47
N LYS A 63 -20.04 -26.06 15.34
CA LYS A 63 -19.87 -26.14 16.80
C LYS A 63 -19.35 -27.52 17.21
N THR A 64 -19.99 -28.59 16.75
CA THR A 64 -19.55 -29.97 17.03
C THR A 64 -18.14 -30.25 16.52
N LEU A 65 -17.77 -29.74 15.34
CA LEU A 65 -16.44 -29.90 14.78
C LEU A 65 -15.38 -29.14 15.57
N LEU A 66 -15.71 -27.92 16.04
CA LEU A 66 -14.83 -27.12 16.91
C LEU A 66 -14.60 -27.81 18.25
N GLU A 67 -15.68 -28.32 18.87
CA GLU A 67 -15.61 -29.00 20.16
C GLU A 67 -14.81 -30.32 20.08
N LYS A 68 -15.01 -31.10 19.01
CA LYS A 68 -14.37 -32.43 18.87
C LYS A 68 -12.97 -32.42 18.27
N TYR A 69 -12.72 -31.50 17.35
CA TYR A 69 -11.52 -31.51 16.50
C TYR A 69 -10.80 -30.16 16.42
N GLY A 70 -11.28 -29.11 17.08
CA GLY A 70 -10.70 -27.78 17.04
C GLY A 70 -10.78 -27.06 15.67
N VAL A 71 -11.62 -27.55 14.75
CA VAL A 71 -11.76 -27.03 13.39
C VAL A 71 -13.23 -26.81 13.01
N ASP A 72 -13.47 -25.86 12.13
CA ASP A 72 -14.82 -25.49 11.66
C ASP A 72 -15.31 -26.31 10.45
N ASN A 73 -14.42 -27.15 9.88
CA ASN A 73 -14.71 -27.95 8.69
C ASN A 73 -13.95 -29.30 8.75
N VAL A 74 -14.63 -30.39 8.41
CA VAL A 74 -14.08 -31.76 8.38
C VAL A 74 -12.81 -31.84 7.51
N ALA A 75 -12.76 -31.13 6.39
CA ALA A 75 -11.60 -31.13 5.50
C ALA A 75 -10.33 -30.50 6.12
N LYS A 76 -10.47 -29.76 7.21
CA LYS A 76 -9.35 -29.18 7.96
C LYS A 76 -8.76 -30.13 9.00
N ILE A 77 -9.44 -31.24 9.32
CA ILE A 77 -8.94 -32.27 10.25
C ILE A 77 -7.68 -32.90 9.65
N PRO A 78 -6.51 -32.84 10.31
CA PRO A 78 -5.24 -33.34 9.75
C PRO A 78 -5.31 -34.77 9.19
N LYS A 79 -5.92 -35.67 9.93
CA LYS A 79 -6.11 -37.06 9.51
C LYS A 79 -6.97 -37.21 8.25
N VAL A 80 -8.04 -36.41 8.13
CA VAL A 80 -8.91 -36.42 6.95
C VAL A 80 -8.18 -35.80 5.75
N LYS A 81 -7.48 -34.69 5.96
CA LYS A 81 -6.68 -34.02 4.93
C LYS A 81 -5.60 -34.93 4.37
N GLU A 82 -4.93 -35.68 5.24
CA GLU A 82 -3.89 -36.62 4.82
C GLU A 82 -4.49 -37.80 4.05
N LYS A 83 -5.59 -38.36 4.53
CA LYS A 83 -6.32 -39.44 3.81
C LYS A 83 -6.80 -38.95 2.42
N MET A 84 -7.27 -37.69 2.32
CA MET A 84 -7.66 -37.13 1.03
C MET A 84 -6.46 -37.01 0.09
N LYS A 85 -5.30 -36.52 0.59
CA LYS A 85 -4.07 -36.43 -0.21
C LYS A 85 -3.62 -37.80 -0.74
N GLN A 86 -3.58 -38.79 0.13
CA GLN A 86 -3.20 -40.18 -0.22
C GLN A 86 -4.16 -40.76 -1.26
N THR A 87 -5.46 -40.54 -1.09
CA THR A 87 -6.48 -40.99 -2.04
C THR A 87 -6.29 -40.30 -3.40
N ASN A 88 -6.00 -39.00 -3.40
CA ASN A 88 -5.75 -38.24 -4.63
C ASN A 88 -4.46 -38.70 -5.32
N LEU A 89 -3.38 -38.88 -4.56
CA LEU A 89 -2.11 -39.43 -5.09
C LEU A 89 -2.32 -40.82 -5.71
N LYS A 90 -3.06 -41.71 -5.04
CA LYS A 90 -3.35 -43.07 -5.56
C LYS A 90 -4.23 -43.02 -6.82
N ARG A 91 -5.21 -42.12 -6.91
CA ARG A 91 -6.16 -42.04 -8.03
C ARG A 91 -5.68 -41.22 -9.21
N TYR A 92 -4.96 -40.15 -8.93
CA TYR A 92 -4.65 -39.10 -9.93
C TYR A 92 -3.15 -38.78 -10.07
N GLY A 93 -2.30 -39.42 -9.26
CA GLY A 93 -0.85 -39.16 -9.26
C GLY A 93 -0.44 -37.80 -8.73
N CYS A 94 -1.37 -37.03 -8.13
CA CYS A 94 -1.13 -35.69 -7.60
C CYS A 94 -1.95 -35.41 -6.35
N VAL A 95 -1.52 -34.45 -5.52
CA VAL A 95 -2.16 -34.12 -4.23
C VAL A 95 -3.56 -33.55 -4.41
N ALA A 96 -3.80 -32.80 -5.47
CA ALA A 96 -5.10 -32.27 -5.83
C ALA A 96 -5.48 -32.66 -7.27
N PRO A 97 -6.70 -33.20 -7.52
CA PRO A 97 -7.13 -33.62 -8.87
C PRO A 97 -6.96 -32.53 -9.93
N ALA A 98 -7.14 -31.27 -9.56
CA ALA A 98 -6.94 -30.12 -10.45
C ALA A 98 -5.50 -29.92 -10.93
N GLN A 99 -4.52 -30.60 -10.34
CA GLN A 99 -3.11 -30.57 -10.78
C GLN A 99 -2.82 -31.58 -11.89
N ASN A 100 -3.68 -32.59 -12.04
CA ASN A 100 -3.52 -33.64 -13.04
C ASN A 100 -3.84 -33.12 -14.44
N GLU A 101 -2.89 -33.20 -15.36
CA GLU A 101 -3.03 -32.64 -16.71
C GLU A 101 -4.11 -33.32 -17.53
N SER A 102 -4.31 -34.63 -17.37
CA SER A 102 -5.42 -35.37 -18.02
C SER A 102 -6.80 -34.83 -17.58
N ILE A 103 -6.95 -34.52 -16.27
CA ILE A 103 -8.20 -33.94 -15.75
C ILE A 103 -8.40 -32.51 -16.28
N LYS A 104 -7.34 -31.71 -16.30
CA LYS A 104 -7.41 -30.34 -16.88
C LYS A 104 -7.78 -30.38 -18.36
N ASN A 105 -7.20 -31.30 -19.12
CA ASN A 105 -7.50 -31.43 -20.53
C ASN A 105 -8.92 -31.91 -20.78
N LYS A 106 -9.43 -32.90 -20.05
CA LYS A 106 -10.84 -33.31 -20.08
C LYS A 106 -11.79 -32.15 -19.74
N GLN A 107 -11.46 -31.38 -18.72
CA GLN A 107 -12.23 -30.18 -18.37
C GLN A 107 -12.23 -29.16 -19.51
N ARG A 108 -11.05 -28.84 -20.07
CA ARG A 108 -10.92 -27.93 -21.22
C ARG A 108 -11.72 -28.42 -22.43
N GLU A 109 -11.64 -29.70 -22.78
CA GLU A 109 -12.41 -30.29 -23.88
C GLU A 109 -13.92 -30.23 -23.61
N THR A 110 -14.35 -30.61 -22.41
CA THR A 110 -15.78 -30.54 -22.01
C THR A 110 -16.29 -29.12 -22.11
N LEU A 111 -15.51 -28.14 -21.64
CA LEU A 111 -15.85 -26.74 -21.69
C LEU A 111 -15.90 -26.24 -23.14
N LYS A 112 -14.89 -26.61 -23.96
CA LYS A 112 -14.83 -26.28 -25.38
C LYS A 112 -16.02 -26.88 -26.14
N LYS A 113 -16.38 -28.14 -25.86
CA LYS A 113 -17.53 -28.81 -26.47
C LYS A 113 -18.88 -28.20 -26.08
N LYS A 114 -19.01 -27.79 -24.81
CA LYS A 114 -20.28 -27.30 -24.26
C LYS A 114 -20.50 -25.81 -24.50
N TYR A 115 -19.43 -25.03 -24.53
CA TYR A 115 -19.46 -23.55 -24.57
C TYR A 115 -18.61 -22.95 -25.69
N GLY A 116 -17.98 -23.76 -26.55
CA GLY A 116 -17.10 -23.30 -27.63
C GLY A 116 -15.74 -22.76 -27.18
N ASN A 117 -15.47 -22.75 -25.87
CA ASN A 117 -14.30 -22.13 -25.26
C ASN A 117 -13.89 -22.85 -23.96
N THR A 118 -12.65 -22.73 -23.56
CA THR A 118 -12.10 -23.41 -22.38
C THR A 118 -12.40 -22.73 -21.06
N ASN A 119 -13.00 -21.53 -21.09
CA ASN A 119 -13.38 -20.79 -19.91
C ASN A 119 -14.87 -20.41 -19.94
N PRO A 120 -15.75 -21.18 -19.28
CA PRO A 120 -17.20 -20.92 -19.32
C PRO A 120 -17.59 -19.61 -18.61
N GLY A 121 -16.78 -19.12 -17.69
CA GLY A 121 -17.00 -17.80 -17.08
C GLY A 121 -16.83 -16.64 -18.06
N ALA A 122 -16.01 -16.84 -19.12
CA ALA A 122 -15.84 -15.84 -20.17
C ALA A 122 -17.03 -15.81 -21.15
N GLN A 123 -17.71 -16.94 -21.39
CA GLN A 123 -18.70 -17.03 -22.44
C GLN A 123 -20.16 -17.12 -21.97
N ALA A 124 -20.46 -17.88 -20.94
CA ALA A 124 -21.84 -18.00 -20.44
C ALA A 124 -22.42 -16.68 -19.91
N ASN A 125 -21.56 -15.69 -19.68
CA ASN A 125 -21.91 -14.34 -19.25
C ASN A 125 -21.44 -13.24 -20.21
N HIS A 126 -20.91 -13.58 -21.39
CA HIS A 126 -20.33 -12.59 -22.29
C HIS A 126 -21.35 -11.50 -22.67
N GLU A 127 -22.49 -11.85 -23.19
CA GLU A 127 -23.56 -10.89 -23.52
C GLU A 127 -24.10 -10.19 -22.28
N LYS A 128 -24.34 -10.95 -21.20
CA LYS A 128 -24.78 -10.39 -19.92
C LYS A 128 -23.73 -9.47 -19.32
N PHE A 129 -22.46 -9.84 -19.42
CA PHE A 129 -21.36 -9.01 -18.95
C PHE A 129 -21.22 -7.73 -19.76
N ILE A 130 -21.25 -7.82 -21.10
CA ILE A 130 -21.20 -6.64 -21.98
C ILE A 130 -22.39 -5.72 -21.66
N LYS A 131 -23.61 -6.25 -21.61
CA LYS A 131 -24.82 -5.47 -21.29
C LYS A 131 -24.71 -4.79 -19.94
N TYR A 132 -24.29 -5.53 -18.90
CA TYR A 132 -24.09 -4.99 -17.56
C TYR A 132 -23.00 -3.88 -17.55
N ARG A 133 -21.86 -4.13 -18.17
CA ARG A 133 -20.74 -3.17 -18.20
C ARG A 133 -21.02 -1.95 -19.07
N SER A 134 -21.72 -2.11 -20.19
CA SER A 134 -22.16 -0.96 -20.99
C SER A 134 -23.11 -0.06 -20.21
N THR A 135 -24.05 -0.64 -19.44
CA THR A 135 -24.93 0.12 -18.56
C THR A 135 -24.15 0.82 -17.44
N GLN A 136 -23.19 0.13 -16.81
CA GLN A 136 -22.33 0.72 -15.79
C GLN A 136 -21.46 1.86 -16.35
N SER A 137 -20.89 1.66 -17.52
CA SER A 137 -20.09 2.69 -18.20
C SER A 137 -20.92 3.94 -18.51
N GLN A 138 -22.18 3.79 -18.94
CA GLN A 138 -23.11 4.91 -19.13
C GLN A 138 -23.39 5.65 -17.81
N ASN A 139 -23.57 4.93 -16.70
CA ASN A 139 -23.73 5.53 -15.36
C ASN A 139 -22.49 6.30 -14.91
N LEU A 140 -21.32 5.98 -15.48
CA LEU A 140 -20.05 6.66 -15.23
C LEU A 140 -19.74 7.75 -16.28
N ASP A 141 -20.73 8.14 -17.10
CA ASP A 141 -20.60 9.08 -18.22
C ASP A 141 -19.55 8.63 -19.28
N LEU A 142 -19.51 7.32 -19.56
CA LEU A 142 -18.61 6.71 -20.53
C LEU A 142 -19.36 5.99 -21.63
N ILE A 143 -18.83 6.03 -22.86
CA ILE A 143 -19.20 5.17 -23.96
C ILE A 143 -18.07 4.17 -24.17
N TRP A 144 -18.38 2.87 -24.10
CA TRP A 144 -17.41 1.82 -24.42
C TRP A 144 -17.39 1.61 -25.93
N LEU A 145 -16.28 1.97 -26.59
CA LEU A 145 -16.19 2.09 -28.05
C LEU A 145 -15.96 0.75 -28.78
N ASP A 146 -15.27 -0.19 -28.16
CA ASP A 146 -14.84 -1.47 -28.74
C ASP A 146 -15.40 -2.68 -28.01
N GLN A 147 -16.66 -2.57 -27.54
CA GLN A 147 -17.33 -3.63 -26.79
C GLN A 147 -17.49 -4.95 -27.56
N GLU A 148 -17.54 -4.89 -28.89
CA GLU A 148 -17.55 -6.06 -29.76
C GLU A 148 -16.25 -6.87 -29.71
N ASN A 149 -15.15 -6.22 -29.34
CA ASN A 149 -13.84 -6.84 -29.20
C ASN A 149 -13.59 -7.40 -27.79
N PHE A 150 -14.62 -7.43 -26.92
CA PHE A 150 -14.47 -7.94 -25.58
C PHE A 150 -14.10 -9.43 -25.57
N ARG A 151 -12.94 -9.76 -25.04
CA ARG A 151 -12.37 -11.12 -24.93
C ARG A 151 -12.05 -11.55 -23.51
N GLY A 152 -12.47 -10.76 -22.53
CA GLY A 152 -12.26 -11.05 -21.11
C GLY A 152 -11.65 -9.89 -20.34
N LYS A 153 -11.30 -10.13 -19.09
CA LYS A 153 -10.64 -9.12 -18.23
C LYS A 153 -9.13 -9.24 -18.23
N TYR A 154 -8.62 -10.40 -18.62
CA TYR A 154 -7.21 -10.79 -18.44
C TYR A 154 -6.78 -11.76 -19.53
N ASP A 155 -5.56 -11.61 -20.03
CA ASP A 155 -4.88 -12.59 -20.86
C ASP A 155 -3.50 -12.95 -20.27
N GLU A 156 -2.67 -13.63 -21.03
CA GLU A 156 -1.32 -14.04 -20.61
C GLU A 156 -0.37 -12.87 -20.36
N ASN A 157 -0.66 -11.69 -20.94
CA ASN A 157 0.14 -10.48 -20.81
C ASN A 157 -0.38 -9.52 -19.71
N GLY A 158 -1.51 -9.85 -19.07
CA GLY A 158 -2.10 -9.04 -18.00
C GLY A 158 -3.51 -8.53 -18.29
N PRO A 159 -3.94 -7.41 -17.66
CA PRO A 159 -5.25 -6.82 -17.87
C PRO A 159 -5.44 -6.39 -19.33
N ILE A 160 -6.58 -6.78 -19.93
CA ILE A 160 -6.92 -6.39 -21.29
C ILE A 160 -7.50 -4.98 -21.28
N LEU A 161 -6.89 -4.09 -22.07
CA LEU A 161 -7.34 -2.71 -22.23
C LEU A 161 -8.43 -2.58 -23.29
N TYR A 162 -9.42 -1.74 -23.01
CA TYR A 162 -10.54 -1.40 -23.88
C TYR A 162 -10.66 0.10 -24.04
N LYS A 163 -11.25 0.54 -25.17
CA LYS A 163 -11.38 1.97 -25.51
C LYS A 163 -12.69 2.55 -25.01
N PHE A 164 -12.60 3.68 -24.35
CA PHE A 164 -13.71 4.43 -23.80
C PHE A 164 -13.69 5.89 -24.27
N LYS A 165 -14.88 6.46 -24.49
CA LYS A 165 -15.05 7.89 -24.72
C LYS A 165 -15.81 8.50 -23.54
N CYS A 166 -15.27 9.53 -22.95
CA CYS A 166 -15.95 10.28 -21.89
C CYS A 166 -17.03 11.18 -22.50
N ILE A 167 -18.25 11.11 -22.00
CA ILE A 167 -19.37 11.93 -22.46
C ILE A 167 -19.17 13.40 -22.05
N LYS A 168 -18.58 13.65 -20.86
CA LYS A 168 -18.41 15.00 -20.32
C LYS A 168 -17.34 15.83 -21.05
N CYS A 169 -16.19 15.24 -21.36
CA CYS A 169 -15.07 15.98 -21.94
C CYS A 169 -14.65 15.52 -23.34
N GLY A 170 -15.30 14.48 -23.90
CA GLY A 170 -14.98 13.94 -25.22
C GLY A 170 -13.67 13.13 -25.29
N ASN A 171 -12.89 13.06 -24.21
CA ASN A 171 -11.62 12.37 -24.19
C ASN A 171 -11.78 10.87 -24.47
N ILE A 172 -10.93 10.34 -25.37
CA ILE A 172 -10.84 8.89 -25.67
C ILE A 172 -9.62 8.34 -24.96
N PHE A 173 -9.79 7.24 -24.22
CA PHE A 173 -8.74 6.63 -23.41
C PHE A 173 -8.92 5.11 -23.38
N GLU A 174 -7.84 4.42 -22.95
CA GLU A 174 -7.86 2.99 -22.70
C GLU A 174 -7.85 2.72 -21.20
N ASP A 175 -8.67 1.75 -20.74
CA ASP A 175 -8.72 1.29 -19.36
C ASP A 175 -9.19 -0.18 -19.33
N ASP A 176 -9.08 -0.83 -18.17
CA ASP A 176 -9.43 -2.24 -17.97
C ASP A 176 -10.61 -2.43 -17.00
N PHE A 177 -11.16 -3.65 -17.00
CA PHE A 177 -12.19 -4.08 -16.05
C PHE A 177 -11.65 -4.99 -14.92
N HIS A 178 -10.32 -5.06 -14.74
CA HIS A 178 -9.75 -6.04 -13.82
C HIS A 178 -9.98 -5.69 -12.34
N SER A 179 -9.50 -4.54 -11.93
CA SER A 179 -9.49 -4.13 -10.52
C SER A 179 -10.59 -3.14 -10.14
N ARG A 180 -11.14 -2.43 -11.12
CA ARG A 180 -12.15 -1.38 -10.92
C ARG A 180 -12.97 -1.15 -12.18
N GLU A 181 -13.95 -0.25 -12.10
CA GLU A 181 -14.63 0.27 -13.27
C GLU A 181 -13.72 1.26 -14.03
N PRO A 182 -13.82 1.32 -15.37
CA PRO A 182 -13.12 2.32 -16.18
C PRO A 182 -13.51 3.73 -15.78
N VAL A 183 -12.56 4.67 -15.81
CA VAL A 183 -12.79 6.05 -15.37
C VAL A 183 -12.02 7.05 -16.23
N CYS A 184 -12.71 8.07 -16.73
CA CYS A 184 -12.06 9.18 -17.41
C CYS A 184 -11.16 9.97 -16.43
N ARG A 185 -9.86 9.91 -16.63
CA ARG A 185 -8.87 10.56 -15.77
C ARG A 185 -8.80 12.08 -15.94
N VAL A 186 -9.32 12.59 -17.04
CA VAL A 186 -9.43 14.05 -17.29
C VAL A 186 -10.53 14.63 -16.40
N CYS A 187 -11.72 14.01 -16.38
CA CYS A 187 -12.84 14.47 -15.57
C CYS A 187 -12.77 14.05 -14.12
N ASN A 188 -12.05 12.94 -13.83
CA ASN A 188 -11.91 12.38 -12.50
C ASN A 188 -10.43 12.13 -12.16
N PRO A 189 -9.62 13.17 -12.05
CA PRO A 189 -8.18 13.05 -11.77
C PRO A 189 -7.90 12.34 -10.43
N SER A 190 -8.85 12.35 -9.50
CA SER A 190 -8.77 11.69 -8.19
C SER A 190 -9.02 10.17 -8.21
N PHE A 191 -9.49 9.61 -9.33
CA PHE A 191 -9.94 8.19 -9.38
C PHE A 191 -8.82 7.18 -9.72
N VAL A 192 -7.61 7.64 -9.92
CA VAL A 192 -6.45 6.76 -10.16
C VAL A 192 -5.96 6.28 -8.82
N GLY A 193 -6.35 5.08 -8.36
CA GLY A 193 -5.79 4.33 -7.21
C GLY A 193 -4.99 5.08 -6.14
N LYS A 194 -5.39 6.30 -5.79
CA LYS A 194 -4.61 7.25 -5.02
C LYS A 194 -4.77 6.98 -3.55
N SER A 195 -3.65 7.02 -2.87
CA SER A 195 -3.64 7.21 -1.44
C SER A 195 -4.27 8.57 -1.14
N LYS A 196 -5.28 8.62 -0.25
CA LYS A 196 -5.87 9.89 0.23
C LYS A 196 -4.78 10.86 0.72
N LEU A 197 -3.67 10.32 1.13
CA LEU A 197 -2.51 11.04 1.63
C LEU A 197 -1.74 11.71 0.50
N GLU A 198 -1.55 11.04 -0.64
CA GLU A 198 -0.92 11.62 -1.83
C GLU A 198 -1.73 12.79 -2.38
N ASP A 199 -3.07 12.68 -2.40
CA ASP A 199 -3.93 13.79 -2.78
C ASP A 199 -3.86 14.94 -1.78
N GLY A 200 -3.76 14.66 -0.48
CA GLY A 200 -3.52 15.67 0.56
C GLY A 200 -2.21 16.41 0.35
N ILE A 201 -1.13 15.70 0.03
CA ILE A 201 0.18 16.28 -0.29
C ILE A 201 0.09 17.14 -1.57
N TYR A 202 -0.58 16.64 -2.61
CA TYR A 202 -0.80 17.41 -3.84
C TYR A 202 -1.53 18.71 -3.57
N ASN A 203 -2.62 18.68 -2.82
CA ASN A 203 -3.40 19.88 -2.48
C ASN A 203 -2.55 20.90 -1.71
N TYR A 204 -1.75 20.42 -0.75
CA TYR A 204 -0.82 21.29 -0.03
C TYR A 204 0.23 21.91 -0.96
N ILE A 205 0.90 21.10 -1.77
CA ILE A 205 1.92 21.58 -2.71
C ILE A 205 1.32 22.57 -3.72
N SER A 206 0.13 22.28 -4.26
CA SER A 206 -0.56 23.16 -5.20
C SER A 206 -0.95 24.51 -4.61
N ALA A 207 -1.15 24.57 -3.29
CA ALA A 207 -1.44 25.83 -2.60
C ALA A 207 -0.20 26.71 -2.38
N ILE A 208 1.00 26.12 -2.32
CA ILE A 208 2.25 26.86 -2.03
C ILE A 208 3.12 27.10 -3.28
N TYR A 209 2.90 26.35 -4.36
CA TYR A 209 3.74 26.35 -5.56
C TYR A 209 2.95 26.73 -6.80
N ASN A 210 3.37 27.79 -7.48
CA ASN A 210 2.69 28.36 -8.66
C ASN A 210 3.22 27.81 -10.00
N GLY A 211 4.24 26.96 -9.99
CA GLY A 211 4.80 26.35 -11.19
C GLY A 211 4.02 25.14 -11.68
N GLN A 212 4.45 24.54 -12.79
CA GLN A 212 3.83 23.35 -13.34
C GLN A 212 4.07 22.12 -12.46
N ILE A 213 3.01 21.40 -12.13
CA ILE A 213 3.05 20.10 -11.44
C ILE A 213 2.52 19.04 -12.39
N ILE A 214 3.37 18.11 -12.81
CA ILE A 214 2.96 16.94 -13.60
C ILE A 214 2.80 15.78 -12.64
N ARG A 215 1.58 15.22 -12.56
CA ARG A 215 1.28 14.06 -11.74
C ARG A 215 1.35 12.79 -12.59
N HIS A 216 1.84 11.70 -11.98
CA HIS A 216 1.89 10.37 -12.60
C HIS A 216 2.58 10.37 -13.98
N ASP A 217 3.70 11.10 -14.08
CA ASP A 217 4.48 11.12 -15.32
C ASP A 217 5.06 9.74 -15.62
N ARG A 218 4.82 9.26 -16.83
CA ARG A 218 5.36 7.97 -17.32
C ARG A 218 6.20 8.14 -18.57
N LYS A 219 6.37 9.37 -19.06
CA LYS A 219 7.12 9.66 -20.28
C LYS A 219 8.61 9.73 -20.00
N LEU A 220 9.00 10.38 -18.92
CA LEU A 220 10.41 10.61 -18.57
C LEU A 220 11.19 9.32 -18.32
N LEU A 221 10.55 8.31 -17.72
CA LEU A 221 11.19 7.04 -17.35
C LEU A 221 10.65 5.85 -18.15
N ASN A 222 10.35 6.05 -19.45
CA ASN A 222 9.95 4.99 -20.37
C ASN A 222 8.86 4.05 -19.80
N GLY A 223 7.74 4.62 -19.35
CA GLY A 223 6.61 3.89 -18.80
C GLY A 223 6.66 3.68 -17.28
N LYS A 224 7.76 4.01 -16.60
CA LYS A 224 7.80 4.02 -15.13
C LYS A 224 7.28 5.35 -14.63
N GLU A 225 6.41 5.28 -13.62
CA GLU A 225 5.71 6.44 -13.06
C GLU A 225 6.60 7.26 -12.13
N LEU A 226 6.47 8.60 -12.23
CA LEU A 226 6.87 9.56 -11.21
C LEU A 226 5.59 10.19 -10.63
N ASP A 227 5.40 10.13 -9.29
CA ASP A 227 4.17 10.59 -8.67
C ASP A 227 3.96 12.10 -8.85
N PHE A 228 5.02 12.90 -8.63
CA PHE A 228 5.03 14.34 -8.89
C PHE A 228 6.32 14.73 -9.60
N TYR A 229 6.20 15.51 -10.67
CA TYR A 229 7.33 16.11 -11.37
C TYR A 229 7.14 17.62 -11.51
N PHE A 230 8.19 18.38 -11.20
CA PHE A 230 8.27 19.83 -11.24
C PHE A 230 9.30 20.25 -12.29
N PRO A 231 8.88 20.50 -13.55
CA PRO A 231 9.80 20.69 -14.68
C PRO A 231 10.75 21.86 -14.50
N ASP A 232 10.26 23.01 -14.04
CA ASP A 232 11.04 24.24 -13.84
C ASP A 232 12.07 24.14 -12.71
N LYS A 233 11.84 23.26 -11.74
CA LYS A 233 12.77 22.93 -10.64
C LYS A 233 13.67 21.76 -10.95
N LYS A 234 13.35 20.95 -11.97
CA LYS A 234 13.96 19.64 -12.24
C LYS A 234 13.97 18.73 -11.00
N ILE A 235 12.84 18.70 -10.30
CA ILE A 235 12.64 17.88 -9.10
C ILE A 235 11.50 16.92 -9.36
N ALA A 236 11.66 15.67 -8.92
CA ALA A 236 10.60 14.68 -8.83
C ALA A 236 10.44 14.21 -7.39
N ILE A 237 9.22 13.92 -6.99
CA ILE A 237 8.89 13.36 -5.67
C ILE A 237 8.14 12.05 -5.88
N GLU A 238 8.61 10.99 -5.22
CA GLU A 238 7.95 9.70 -5.08
C GLU A 238 7.39 9.58 -3.66
N PHE A 239 6.14 9.22 -3.56
CA PHE A 239 5.48 8.98 -2.29
C PHE A 239 5.24 7.48 -2.09
N ASN A 240 6.09 6.85 -1.30
CA ASN A 240 6.08 5.41 -1.10
C ASN A 240 5.07 5.00 -0.02
N GLY A 241 3.89 4.57 -0.42
CA GLY A 241 2.88 4.03 0.48
C GLY A 241 3.37 2.76 1.18
N THR A 242 3.22 2.70 2.50
CA THR A 242 3.71 1.58 3.34
C THR A 242 3.13 0.23 2.91
N TYR A 243 1.90 0.22 2.41
CA TYR A 243 1.25 -1.01 1.96
C TYR A 243 1.94 -1.62 0.72
N TRP A 244 2.31 -0.80 -0.26
CA TRP A 244 2.84 -1.23 -1.56
C TRP A 244 4.37 -1.34 -1.58
N HIS A 245 5.06 -0.51 -0.80
CA HIS A 245 6.51 -0.38 -0.76
C HIS A 245 7.13 -0.98 0.51
N GLY A 246 6.31 -1.45 1.45
CA GLY A 246 6.77 -2.10 2.67
C GLY A 246 6.94 -3.62 2.50
N TYR A 247 7.88 -4.19 3.24
CA TYR A 247 8.18 -5.61 3.26
C TYR A 247 7.52 -6.31 4.41
N ARG A 248 6.94 -7.47 4.10
CA ARG A 248 6.37 -8.40 5.06
C ARG A 248 7.18 -9.69 5.04
N LYS A 249 6.96 -10.56 6.04
CA LYS A 249 7.61 -11.86 6.15
C LYS A 249 7.61 -12.67 4.85
N ASP A 250 6.52 -12.63 4.09
CA ASP A 250 6.33 -13.41 2.86
C ASP A 250 6.98 -12.78 1.61
N SER A 251 7.59 -11.62 1.74
CA SER A 251 8.18 -10.87 0.61
C SER A 251 9.68 -10.60 0.73
N LEU A 252 10.37 -11.27 1.66
CA LEU A 252 11.81 -11.10 1.89
C LEU A 252 12.67 -11.41 0.67
N GLU A 253 12.27 -12.38 -0.15
CA GLU A 253 12.99 -12.76 -1.37
C GLU A 253 13.03 -11.64 -2.42
N LYS A 254 12.02 -10.76 -2.42
CA LYS A 254 11.91 -9.61 -3.34
C LYS A 254 12.71 -8.37 -2.90
N LEU A 255 13.38 -8.46 -1.76
CA LEU A 255 14.12 -7.36 -1.15
C LEU A 255 15.21 -6.76 -2.04
N SER A 256 16.01 -7.64 -2.66
CA SER A 256 17.12 -7.23 -3.54
C SER A 256 16.62 -6.58 -4.83
N GLU A 257 15.50 -7.04 -5.38
CA GLU A 257 14.88 -6.49 -6.58
C GLU A 257 14.34 -5.08 -6.36
N PHE A 258 13.73 -4.86 -5.23
CA PHE A 258 13.18 -3.54 -4.90
C PHE A 258 14.26 -2.49 -4.69
N ARG A 259 15.34 -2.83 -3.97
CA ARG A 259 16.50 -1.94 -3.84
C ARG A 259 17.06 -1.55 -5.20
N LYS A 260 17.25 -2.54 -6.09
CA LYS A 260 17.71 -2.30 -7.46
C LYS A 260 16.76 -1.38 -8.23
N LYS A 261 15.44 -1.56 -8.06
CA LYS A 261 14.43 -0.73 -8.74
C LYS A 261 14.44 0.73 -8.24
N THR A 262 14.53 0.93 -6.93
CA THR A 262 14.60 2.29 -6.34
C THR A 262 15.90 3.00 -6.73
N GLU A 263 17.02 2.30 -6.67
CA GLU A 263 18.32 2.82 -7.10
C GLU A 263 18.33 3.12 -8.61
N TRP A 264 17.82 2.23 -9.44
CA TRP A 264 17.67 2.44 -10.87
C TRP A 264 16.88 3.72 -11.18
N LYS A 265 15.74 3.91 -10.54
CA LYS A 265 14.87 5.07 -10.74
C LYS A 265 15.59 6.38 -10.38
N ARG A 266 16.35 6.38 -9.28
CA ARG A 266 17.18 7.51 -8.86
C ARG A 266 18.26 7.82 -9.89
N LEU A 267 18.97 6.80 -10.36
CA LEU A 267 20.05 6.97 -11.36
C LEU A 267 19.52 7.44 -12.71
N GLU A 268 18.36 6.95 -13.17
CA GLU A 268 17.74 7.41 -14.40
C GLU A 268 17.29 8.88 -14.31
N CYS A 269 16.67 9.27 -13.21
CA CYS A 269 16.34 10.67 -12.96
C CYS A 269 17.60 11.56 -12.96
N GLN A 270 18.67 11.10 -12.33
CA GLN A 270 19.94 11.82 -12.28
C GLN A 270 20.54 12.03 -13.68
N LYS A 271 20.52 11.01 -14.57
CA LYS A 271 20.96 11.14 -15.98
C LYS A 271 20.19 12.23 -16.74
N LEU A 272 18.92 12.45 -16.37
CA LEU A 272 18.07 13.50 -16.92
C LEU A 272 18.25 14.85 -16.23
N GLY A 273 19.15 14.95 -15.24
CA GLY A 273 19.35 16.14 -14.43
C GLY A 273 18.18 16.43 -13.50
N ILE A 274 17.37 15.40 -13.16
CA ILE A 274 16.21 15.49 -12.27
C ILE A 274 16.61 14.95 -10.90
N ARG A 275 16.40 15.77 -9.88
CA ARG A 275 16.55 15.36 -8.48
C ARG A 275 15.33 14.57 -8.04
N LEU A 276 15.51 13.28 -7.73
CA LEU A 276 14.46 12.43 -7.20
C LEU A 276 14.48 12.44 -5.66
N ILE A 277 13.32 12.72 -5.07
CA ILE A 277 13.09 12.70 -3.63
C ILE A 277 12.11 11.58 -3.32
N ASN A 278 12.49 10.70 -2.40
CA ASN A 278 11.65 9.60 -1.94
C ASN A 278 11.10 9.92 -0.54
N ILE A 279 9.78 9.92 -0.39
CA ILE A 279 9.10 10.16 0.87
C ILE A 279 8.31 8.92 1.22
N ASP A 280 8.62 8.28 2.34
CA ASP A 280 7.83 7.16 2.81
C ASP A 280 6.61 7.67 3.60
N GLU A 281 5.46 7.04 3.39
CA GLU A 281 4.21 7.36 4.09
C GLU A 281 4.40 7.44 5.61
N CYS A 282 5.16 6.50 6.18
CA CYS A 282 5.45 6.47 7.61
C CYS A 282 6.29 7.65 8.09
N ASP A 283 7.25 8.14 7.29
CA ASP A 283 8.05 9.33 7.60
C ASP A 283 7.15 10.57 7.62
N PHE A 284 6.31 10.72 6.59
CA PHE A 284 5.38 11.83 6.47
C PHE A 284 4.36 11.84 7.62
N LEU A 285 3.69 10.71 7.89
CA LEU A 285 2.67 10.60 8.95
C LEU A 285 3.25 10.87 10.35
N ASN A 286 4.51 10.53 10.55
CA ASN A 286 5.16 10.79 11.83
C ASN A 286 5.47 12.28 12.05
N ARG A 287 5.71 13.06 10.98
CA ARG A 287 6.14 14.46 11.06
C ARG A 287 5.57 15.32 9.92
N PRO A 288 4.25 15.38 9.73
CA PRO A 288 3.63 16.01 8.56
C PRO A 288 4.00 17.49 8.42
N GLU A 289 4.03 18.24 9.52
CA GLU A 289 4.39 19.66 9.48
C GLU A 289 5.84 19.92 9.09
N VAL A 290 6.75 19.02 9.43
CA VAL A 290 8.16 19.14 9.03
C VAL A 290 8.31 18.89 7.53
N PHE A 291 7.57 17.90 7.00
CA PHE A 291 7.56 17.65 5.55
C PHE A 291 6.89 18.77 4.78
N ASN A 292 5.85 19.40 5.31
CA ASN A 292 5.26 20.59 4.71
C ASN A 292 6.29 21.72 4.57
N ARG A 293 7.05 22.02 5.63
CA ARG A 293 8.17 22.99 5.57
C ARG A 293 9.27 22.56 4.60
N PHE A 294 9.53 21.27 4.51
CA PHE A 294 10.48 20.72 3.54
C PHE A 294 10.02 20.95 2.10
N PHE A 295 8.72 20.82 1.79
CA PHE A 295 8.17 21.17 0.48
C PHE A 295 8.27 22.67 0.19
N GLU A 296 8.01 23.53 1.18
CA GLU A 296 8.24 24.97 1.05
C GLU A 296 9.69 25.29 0.68
N ASP A 297 10.65 24.70 1.41
CA ASP A 297 12.08 24.90 1.13
C ASP A 297 12.51 24.35 -0.24
N LEU A 298 11.85 23.31 -0.71
CA LEU A 298 12.18 22.66 -1.96
C LEU A 298 11.64 23.42 -3.18
N LEU A 299 10.43 23.93 -3.08
CA LEU A 299 9.64 24.43 -4.21
C LEU A 299 9.53 25.95 -4.25
N CYS A 300 9.50 26.62 -3.08
CA CYS A 300 9.35 28.05 -3.01
C CYS A 300 10.70 28.80 -3.06
N GLU A 301 10.63 30.10 -3.26
CA GLU A 301 11.81 30.94 -3.19
C GLU A 301 12.30 31.10 -1.76
N ARG A 302 13.63 31.07 -1.58
CA ARG A 302 14.28 31.22 -0.28
C ARG A 302 15.06 32.52 -0.21
N LYS A 303 14.93 33.23 0.91
CA LYS A 303 15.74 34.40 1.20
C LYS A 303 17.22 34.03 1.27
N ARG A 304 18.04 34.61 0.42
CA ARG A 304 19.48 34.38 0.42
C ARG A 304 20.17 35.28 1.46
N ILE A 305 20.93 34.67 2.35
CA ILE A 305 21.74 35.33 3.38
C ILE A 305 23.20 34.86 3.20
N PHE A 306 24.14 35.81 3.26
CA PHE A 306 25.54 35.39 3.19
C PHE A 306 26.08 35.06 4.58
N ALA A 307 26.85 33.99 4.68
CA ALA A 307 27.44 33.54 5.96
C ALA A 307 28.28 34.59 6.69
N ARG A 308 28.89 35.57 5.96
CA ARG A 308 29.59 36.69 6.53
C ARG A 308 28.69 37.59 7.39
N GLN A 309 27.41 37.65 7.11
CA GLN A 309 26.41 38.40 7.87
C GLN A 309 25.90 37.63 9.10
N CYS A 310 26.22 36.37 9.22
CA CYS A 310 25.77 35.52 10.30
C CYS A 310 26.83 35.45 11.41
N LYS A 311 26.40 35.48 12.66
CA LYS A 311 27.26 35.23 13.83
C LYS A 311 27.28 33.72 14.11
N PHE A 312 28.50 33.13 14.22
CA PHE A 312 28.65 31.77 14.70
C PHE A 312 28.50 31.74 16.22
N VAL A 313 27.74 30.79 16.75
CA VAL A 313 27.47 30.66 18.18
C VAL A 313 27.49 29.20 18.61
N THR A 314 27.97 28.94 19.81
CA THR A 314 27.72 27.66 20.50
C THR A 314 26.34 27.72 21.13
N ILE A 315 25.55 26.66 21.00
CA ILE A 315 24.19 26.60 21.53
C ILE A 315 24.02 25.40 22.48
N THR A 316 23.03 25.46 23.35
CA THR A 316 22.68 24.36 24.21
C THR A 316 22.06 23.21 23.44
N LYS A 317 22.18 21.97 23.95
CA LYS A 317 21.54 20.80 23.37
C LYS A 317 20.02 20.96 23.25
N GLN A 318 19.39 21.63 24.23
CA GLN A 318 17.96 21.89 24.20
C GLN A 318 17.58 22.78 23.01
N LYS A 319 18.26 23.91 22.79
CA LYS A 319 18.04 24.77 21.62
C LYS A 319 18.27 24.05 20.30
N ALA A 320 19.30 23.19 20.23
CA ALA A 320 19.56 22.37 19.06
C ALA A 320 18.44 21.34 18.84
N LYS A 321 17.92 20.73 19.91
CA LYS A 321 16.79 19.80 19.85
C LYS A 321 15.55 20.50 19.34
N ASP A 322 15.16 21.60 19.93
CA ASP A 322 13.94 22.34 19.54
C ASP A 322 14.00 22.78 18.07
N PHE A 323 15.14 23.26 17.63
CA PHE A 323 15.35 23.65 16.25
C PHE A 323 15.27 22.46 15.27
N CYS A 324 15.97 21.36 15.57
CA CYS A 324 15.98 20.17 14.71
C CYS A 324 14.62 19.46 14.69
N GLU A 325 13.91 19.40 15.83
CA GLU A 325 12.56 18.84 15.85
C GLU A 325 11.58 19.66 15.00
N HIS A 326 11.80 20.96 14.88
CA HIS A 326 10.94 21.83 14.10
C HIS A 326 11.26 21.83 12.59
N TYR A 327 12.54 21.76 12.21
CA TYR A 327 12.95 21.97 10.81
C TYR A 327 13.61 20.78 10.12
N HIS A 328 14.13 19.81 10.86
CA HIS A 328 14.86 18.68 10.24
C HIS A 328 13.97 17.45 10.04
N VAL A 329 13.91 16.91 8.80
CA VAL A 329 13.07 15.75 8.44
C VAL A 329 13.25 14.53 9.37
N ASN A 330 14.48 14.28 9.84
CA ASN A 330 14.79 13.19 10.78
C ASN A 330 14.84 13.63 12.24
N GLY A 331 14.42 14.85 12.58
CA GLY A 331 14.45 15.39 13.93
C GLY A 331 15.82 15.46 14.58
N TYR A 332 15.83 15.63 15.89
CA TYR A 332 17.05 15.68 16.69
C TYR A 332 17.61 14.27 16.97
N ARG A 333 18.93 14.19 17.06
CA ARG A 333 19.65 13.04 17.61
C ARG A 333 20.66 13.54 18.63
N ASN A 334 20.83 12.81 19.73
CA ASN A 334 21.74 13.20 20.80
C ASN A 334 23.16 13.47 20.24
N SER A 335 23.74 14.55 20.66
CA SER A 335 25.00 15.08 20.15
C SER A 335 25.89 15.57 21.31
N SER A 336 27.20 15.65 21.06
CA SER A 336 28.17 16.14 22.04
C SER A 336 28.28 17.66 22.00
N GLU A 337 28.34 18.21 20.80
CA GLU A 337 28.55 19.63 20.55
C GLU A 337 27.47 20.16 19.60
N CYS A 338 26.98 21.37 19.84
CA CYS A 338 25.95 22.01 19.08
C CYS A 338 26.33 23.45 18.73
N TYR A 339 26.25 23.79 17.47
CA TYR A 339 26.61 25.09 16.93
C TYR A 339 25.44 25.65 16.11
N GLY A 340 25.41 26.97 15.99
CA GLY A 340 24.42 27.67 15.19
C GLY A 340 24.96 28.86 14.46
N LEU A 341 24.20 29.29 13.44
CA LEU A 341 24.37 30.57 12.80
C LEU A 341 23.19 31.46 13.16
N LYS A 342 23.47 32.67 13.66
CA LYS A 342 22.46 33.69 13.91
C LYS A 342 22.56 34.81 12.89
N TYR A 343 21.41 35.29 12.44
CA TYR A 343 21.26 36.48 11.62
C TYR A 343 20.21 37.38 12.28
N ASN A 344 20.56 38.66 12.55
CA ASN A 344 19.71 39.57 13.32
C ASN A 344 19.21 38.96 14.63
N ASP A 345 20.14 38.36 15.40
CA ASP A 345 19.91 37.63 16.64
C ASP A 345 18.99 36.41 16.57
N GLU A 346 18.43 36.11 15.41
CA GLU A 346 17.65 34.89 15.18
C GLU A 346 18.54 33.71 14.79
N LEU A 347 18.30 32.54 15.40
CA LEU A 347 18.96 31.27 15.04
C LEU A 347 18.36 30.74 13.72
N ILE A 348 19.17 30.70 12.65
CA ILE A 348 18.73 30.31 11.31
C ILE A 348 19.41 29.05 10.78
N CYS A 349 20.41 28.54 11.46
CA CYS A 349 21.04 27.26 11.14
C CYS A 349 21.56 26.60 12.41
N VAL A 350 21.48 25.28 12.45
CA VAL A 350 22.02 24.44 13.52
C VAL A 350 22.83 23.30 12.92
N ALA A 351 24.03 23.08 13.48
CA ALA A 351 24.83 21.89 13.20
C ALA A 351 25.17 21.19 14.51
N THR A 352 25.00 19.87 14.54
CA THR A 352 25.29 19.08 15.74
C THR A 352 26.32 18.00 15.45
N PHE A 353 27.25 17.79 16.39
CA PHE A 353 28.36 16.87 16.23
C PHE A 353 28.40 15.89 17.40
N ALA A 354 28.84 14.64 17.12
CA ALA A 354 29.13 13.64 18.14
C ALA A 354 30.42 12.88 17.83
N ARG A 355 30.96 12.22 18.85
CA ARG A 355 32.12 11.34 18.67
C ARG A 355 31.75 10.12 17.82
N HIS A 356 32.60 9.82 16.86
CA HIS A 356 32.48 8.64 16.00
C HIS A 356 33.67 7.72 16.21
N LYS A 357 33.43 6.43 16.49
CA LYS A 357 34.48 5.47 16.88
C LYS A 357 35.64 5.37 15.88
N LYS A 358 35.34 5.45 14.57
CA LYS A 358 36.34 5.23 13.52
C LYS A 358 36.94 6.53 12.96
N TYR A 359 36.13 7.59 12.87
CA TYR A 359 36.50 8.81 12.15
C TYR A 359 36.62 10.05 13.05
N GLY A 360 36.70 9.85 14.36
CA GLY A 360 36.83 10.93 15.33
C GLY A 360 35.51 11.67 15.59
N TRP A 361 34.95 12.31 14.59
CA TRP A 361 33.70 13.06 14.70
C TRP A 361 32.72 12.77 13.56
N GLU A 362 31.43 12.96 13.85
CA GLU A 362 30.32 12.88 12.90
C GLU A 362 29.49 14.13 13.04
N CYS A 363 29.19 14.79 11.91
CA CYS A 363 28.08 15.76 11.84
C CYS A 363 26.77 15.01 11.81
N ILE A 364 26.06 15.03 12.94
CA ILE A 364 24.81 14.28 13.12
C ILE A 364 23.64 14.94 12.40
N ARG A 365 23.56 16.28 12.50
CA ARG A 365 22.52 17.11 11.88
C ARG A 365 23.10 18.41 11.36
N LEU A 366 22.67 18.77 10.17
CA LEU A 366 22.79 20.10 9.60
C LEU A 366 21.40 20.54 9.20
N CYS A 367 20.91 21.59 9.79
CA CYS A 367 19.52 22.02 9.65
C CYS A 367 19.47 23.55 9.46
N TYR A 368 18.66 23.97 8.49
CA TYR A 368 18.40 25.38 8.21
C TYR A 368 16.95 25.72 8.54
N LYS A 369 16.67 26.95 8.92
CA LYS A 369 15.31 27.47 9.05
C LYS A 369 14.64 27.52 7.68
N THR A 370 13.38 27.13 7.59
CA THR A 370 12.59 27.15 6.37
C THR A 370 12.56 28.56 5.75
N GLY A 371 12.60 28.62 4.43
CA GLY A 371 12.59 29.87 3.66
C GLY A 371 13.93 30.60 3.64
N ILE A 372 15.01 30.03 4.15
CA ILE A 372 16.34 30.65 4.20
C ILE A 372 17.40 29.76 3.52
N SER A 373 18.23 30.39 2.70
CA SER A 373 19.41 29.81 2.10
C SER A 373 20.65 30.59 2.54
N ILE A 374 21.60 29.95 3.23
CA ILE A 374 22.80 30.60 3.75
C ILE A 374 23.98 30.28 2.84
N ILE A 375 24.38 31.24 2.01
CA ILE A 375 25.53 31.08 1.09
C ILE A 375 26.82 31.06 1.92
N GLY A 376 27.61 29.98 1.82
CA GLY A 376 28.81 29.77 2.61
C GLY A 376 28.56 29.40 4.08
N GLY A 377 27.30 29.06 4.42
CA GLY A 377 26.94 28.71 5.81
C GLY A 377 27.60 27.45 6.32
N TRP A 378 27.62 26.42 5.46
CA TRP A 378 28.28 25.15 5.80
C TRP A 378 29.77 25.30 5.95
N GLU A 379 30.44 26.00 5.05
CA GLU A 379 31.85 26.28 5.06
C GLU A 379 32.24 27.10 6.32
N LYS A 380 31.40 28.05 6.74
CA LYS A 380 31.59 28.78 7.99
C LYS A 380 31.56 27.87 9.21
N ILE A 381 30.59 26.94 9.27
CA ILE A 381 30.51 25.95 10.38
C ILE A 381 31.73 25.04 10.38
N GLN A 382 32.11 24.51 9.21
CA GLN A 382 33.32 23.65 9.08
C GLN A 382 34.56 24.34 9.60
N LYS A 383 34.82 25.59 9.15
CA LYS A 383 35.97 26.39 9.56
C LYS A 383 36.02 26.60 11.09
N HIS A 384 34.86 26.87 11.71
CA HIS A 384 34.81 27.08 13.16
C HIS A 384 34.90 25.78 13.97
N PHE A 385 34.38 24.69 13.40
CA PHE A 385 34.51 23.36 14.02
C PHE A 385 36.00 22.91 14.03
N GLY A 386 36.72 23.14 12.94
CA GLY A 386 38.18 23.02 12.85
C GLY A 386 38.75 21.61 13.11
N ARG A 387 37.93 20.57 12.95
CA ARG A 387 38.32 19.16 13.17
C ARG A 387 37.79 18.30 12.04
N GLN A 388 38.49 17.22 11.70
CA GLN A 388 38.03 16.23 10.75
C GLN A 388 36.76 15.56 11.26
N PHE A 389 35.79 15.42 10.38
CA PHE A 389 34.53 14.72 10.68
C PHE A 389 33.95 14.08 9.44
N LEU A 390 33.06 13.13 9.63
CA LEU A 390 32.21 12.57 8.58
C LEU A 390 30.77 13.10 8.66
N HIS A 391 30.09 13.03 7.55
CA HIS A 391 28.66 13.33 7.45
C HIS A 391 27.97 12.28 6.60
N TYR A 392 26.86 11.73 7.10
CA TYR A 392 25.98 10.85 6.35
C TYR A 392 24.94 11.67 5.62
N VAL A 393 24.91 11.59 4.29
CA VAL A 393 23.93 12.25 3.44
C VAL A 393 22.86 11.25 3.05
N ASN A 394 21.63 11.44 3.51
CA ASN A 394 20.51 10.55 3.19
C ASN A 394 20.03 10.76 1.76
N LEU A 395 20.17 9.73 0.93
CA LEU A 395 19.81 9.74 -0.49
C LEU A 395 18.30 9.73 -0.76
N LYS A 396 17.45 9.55 0.25
CA LYS A 396 16.01 9.79 0.12
C LYS A 396 15.71 11.25 -0.25
N TYR A 397 16.42 12.18 0.37
CA TYR A 397 16.10 13.60 0.33
C TYR A 397 17.15 14.45 -0.38
N PHE A 398 18.38 13.96 -0.52
CA PHE A 398 19.51 14.72 -1.04
C PHE A 398 20.23 13.94 -2.14
N GLU A 399 20.69 14.67 -3.15
CA GLU A 399 21.64 14.15 -4.11
C GLU A 399 23.03 14.11 -3.49
N GLY A 400 23.68 12.96 -3.51
CA GLY A 400 25.04 12.78 -3.00
C GLY A 400 26.11 13.59 -3.73
N GLU A 401 25.80 14.23 -4.84
CA GLU A 401 26.75 14.84 -5.77
C GLU A 401 26.98 16.32 -5.50
N ASN A 402 28.17 16.79 -5.75
CA ASN A 402 28.62 18.19 -5.83
C ASN A 402 29.29 18.81 -4.61
N LYS A 403 30.18 18.09 -3.92
CA LYS A 403 31.19 18.85 -3.16
C LYS A 403 32.57 18.28 -3.43
N THR A 404 33.35 19.02 -4.20
CA THR A 404 34.79 18.81 -4.42
C THR A 404 35.52 18.65 -3.09
N GLY A 405 36.34 17.61 -2.95
CA GLY A 405 37.17 17.37 -1.79
C GLY A 405 36.69 16.34 -0.77
N CYS A 406 35.58 15.63 -1.05
CA CYS A 406 35.05 14.60 -0.14
C CYS A 406 35.25 13.20 -0.71
N GLY A 407 35.72 12.27 0.10
CA GLY A 407 35.70 10.84 -0.21
C GLY A 407 34.25 10.31 -0.15
N TYR A 408 33.81 9.58 -1.19
CA TYR A 408 32.49 8.97 -1.21
C TYR A 408 32.57 7.50 -0.86
N ARG A 409 31.61 7.05 -0.03
CA ARG A 409 31.32 5.65 0.13
C ARG A 409 29.82 5.47 0.29
N PHE A 410 29.19 4.80 -0.66
CA PHE A 410 27.80 4.41 -0.58
C PHE A 410 27.60 3.30 0.47
N VAL A 411 26.66 3.48 1.37
CA VAL A 411 26.31 2.48 2.38
C VAL A 411 24.80 2.43 2.55
N PHE A 412 24.21 1.28 2.29
CA PHE A 412 22.85 0.97 2.74
C PHE A 412 22.87 0.68 4.24
N ASN A 413 22.42 1.60 5.04
CA ASN A 413 22.64 1.51 6.48
C ASN A 413 21.41 1.19 7.30
N ARG A 414 20.19 1.34 6.78
CA ARG A 414 19.07 1.29 7.68
C ARG A 414 17.81 0.72 7.02
N THR A 415 17.19 -0.19 7.75
CA THR A 415 15.84 -0.62 7.56
C THR A 415 15.02 -0.02 8.67
N ASP A 416 14.13 0.90 8.35
CA ASP A 416 13.18 1.41 9.30
C ASP A 416 12.04 0.40 9.46
N VAL A 417 11.53 0.29 10.67
CA VAL A 417 10.53 -0.71 11.02
C VAL A 417 9.23 -0.01 11.35
N VAL A 418 8.17 -0.39 10.67
CA VAL A 418 6.83 0.15 10.86
C VAL A 418 5.93 -0.90 11.47
N TYR A 419 5.33 -0.57 12.60
CA TYR A 419 4.32 -1.40 13.25
C TYR A 419 3.10 -0.54 13.54
N ARG A 420 1.90 -0.99 13.12
CA ARG A 420 0.65 -0.23 13.24
C ARG A 420 0.75 1.20 12.68
N ASN A 421 1.33 1.33 11.48
CA ASN A 421 1.53 2.59 10.77
C ASN A 421 2.42 3.64 11.45
N GLN A 422 3.21 3.23 12.43
CA GLN A 422 4.17 4.11 13.10
C GLN A 422 5.59 3.56 13.00
N LEU A 423 6.55 4.46 12.76
CA LEU A 423 7.97 4.15 12.87
C LEU A 423 8.30 3.73 14.30
N GLN A 424 9.06 2.64 14.46
CA GLN A 424 9.33 2.04 15.74
C GLN A 424 10.80 2.07 16.10
N THR A 425 11.10 2.52 17.32
CA THR A 425 12.39 2.26 17.95
C THR A 425 12.44 0.83 18.51
N LYS A 426 13.65 0.34 18.83
CA LYS A 426 13.81 -0.98 19.48
C LYS A 426 13.00 -1.11 20.78
N GLU A 427 12.93 -0.03 21.55
CA GLU A 427 12.19 0.01 22.82
C GLU A 427 10.67 -0.03 22.59
N GLN A 428 10.19 0.71 21.59
CA GLN A 428 8.80 0.67 21.20
C GLN A 428 8.39 -0.70 20.67
N LEU A 429 9.26 -1.35 19.86
CA LEU A 429 9.03 -2.73 19.41
C LEU A 429 8.90 -3.70 20.58
N LYS A 430 9.75 -3.61 21.58
CA LYS A 430 9.67 -4.43 22.80
C LYS A 430 8.34 -4.25 23.53
N LYS A 431 7.76 -3.05 23.50
CA LYS A 431 6.47 -2.75 24.12
C LYS A 431 5.28 -3.29 23.32
N TRP A 432 5.37 -3.30 21.98
CA TRP A 432 4.24 -3.61 21.11
C TRP A 432 4.22 -5.04 20.59
N CYS A 433 5.38 -5.66 20.39
CA CYS A 433 5.47 -7.03 19.91
C CYS A 433 5.19 -8.03 21.03
N LYS A 434 4.28 -8.96 20.79
CA LYS A 434 3.90 -9.98 21.80
C LYS A 434 4.97 -11.03 22.00
N ASN A 435 5.74 -11.35 20.95
CA ASN A 435 6.79 -12.36 20.96
C ASN A 435 8.10 -11.74 20.49
N ILE A 436 8.97 -11.40 21.41
CA ILE A 436 10.32 -10.87 21.10
C ILE A 436 11.34 -11.96 21.40
N ASP A 437 12.09 -12.33 20.37
CA ASP A 437 13.30 -13.13 20.51
C ASP A 437 14.50 -12.18 20.61
N GLU A 438 15.18 -12.14 21.73
CA GLU A 438 16.34 -11.27 21.96
C GLU A 438 17.54 -11.61 21.05
N LYS A 439 17.60 -12.82 20.50
CA LYS A 439 18.63 -13.26 19.57
C LYS A 439 18.39 -12.71 18.16
N LEU A 440 17.18 -12.27 17.85
CA LEU A 440 16.83 -11.72 16.54
C LEU A 440 17.04 -10.20 16.48
N SER A 441 17.33 -9.70 15.28
CA SER A 441 17.35 -8.26 15.03
C SER A 441 15.97 -7.64 15.24
N ALA A 442 15.89 -6.33 15.47
CA ALA A 442 14.63 -5.59 15.54
C ALA A 442 13.78 -5.76 14.28
N PHE A 443 14.44 -5.86 13.12
CA PHE A 443 13.82 -6.14 11.84
C PHE A 443 13.10 -7.49 11.82
N ASN A 444 13.79 -8.57 12.17
CA ASN A 444 13.21 -9.91 12.18
C ASN A 444 12.08 -10.04 13.20
N ASN A 445 12.25 -9.46 14.39
CA ASN A 445 11.20 -9.41 15.41
C ASN A 445 9.94 -8.71 14.89
N CYS A 446 10.09 -7.59 14.18
CA CYS A 446 8.97 -6.87 13.61
C CYS A 446 8.22 -7.71 12.58
N LEU A 447 8.94 -8.35 11.65
CA LEU A 447 8.33 -9.22 10.63
C LEU A 447 7.61 -10.41 11.24
N MET A 448 8.16 -11.03 12.29
CA MET A 448 7.51 -12.14 13.01
C MET A 448 6.21 -11.72 13.70
N ASN A 449 6.09 -10.46 14.09
CA ASN A 449 4.89 -9.88 14.70
C ASN A 449 3.97 -9.16 13.69
N ASN A 450 4.04 -9.52 12.40
CA ASN A 450 3.28 -8.92 11.30
C ASN A 450 3.55 -7.43 11.07
N GLY A 451 4.73 -6.97 11.44
CA GLY A 451 5.20 -5.63 11.11
C GLY A 451 5.66 -5.52 9.66
N ILE A 452 5.89 -4.30 9.23
CA ILE A 452 6.35 -3.95 7.89
C ILE A 452 7.72 -3.30 8.01
N ALA A 453 8.65 -3.68 7.16
CA ALA A 453 9.95 -3.04 7.06
C ALA A 453 9.99 -2.12 5.84
N VAL A 454 10.52 -0.93 6.03
CA VAL A 454 10.71 0.08 4.98
C VAL A 454 12.20 0.34 4.82
N PHE A 455 12.66 0.39 3.57
CA PHE A 455 14.08 0.59 3.27
C PHE A 455 14.38 2.03 2.97
N ASP A 456 15.54 2.49 3.44
CA ASP A 456 16.08 3.75 2.97
C ASP A 456 16.77 3.58 1.59
N CYS A 457 16.96 4.71 0.90
CA CYS A 457 17.65 4.76 -0.39
C CYS A 457 19.18 4.68 -0.24
N GLY A 458 19.68 4.50 1.00
CA GLY A 458 21.09 4.53 1.33
C GLY A 458 21.59 5.91 1.76
N ASN A 459 22.86 5.94 2.13
CA ASN A 459 23.55 7.16 2.52
C ASN A 459 24.90 7.27 1.80
N ASP A 460 25.26 8.46 1.38
CA ASP A 460 26.64 8.79 1.06
C ASP A 460 27.37 9.18 2.33
N ILE A 461 28.59 8.71 2.48
CA ILE A 461 29.51 9.12 3.54
C ILE A 461 30.46 10.15 2.96
N ARG A 462 30.48 11.35 3.54
CA ARG A 462 31.41 12.41 3.20
C ARG A 462 32.35 12.66 4.36
N ILE A 463 33.65 12.78 4.05
CA ILE A 463 34.67 13.07 5.01
C ILE A 463 35.19 14.48 4.75
N TYR A 464 35.17 15.31 5.77
CA TYR A 464 35.65 16.69 5.74
C TYR A 464 36.93 16.77 6.62
N ASN A 465 37.96 17.36 6.05
CA ASN A 465 39.25 17.60 6.71
C ASN A 465 39.31 18.97 7.34
#